data_5334b6a0c5ec1b3211fd0da2a18650fc
#
_entry.id   5334b6a0c5ec1b3211fd0da2a18650fc
#
_cell.length_a   1.000
_cell.length_b   1.000
_cell.length_c   1.000
_cell.angle_alpha   90.00
_cell.angle_beta   90.00
_cell.angle_gamma   90.00
#
_symmetry.space_group_name_H-M   'P 1'
#
loop_
_entity.id
_entity.type
_entity.pdbx_description
1 polymer ?
#
loop_
_entity_poly.entity_id
_entity_poly.type
_entity_poly.pdbx_seq_one_letter_code
_entity_poly.pdbx_strand_id
1 'polypeptide(L)'
;STELLFSGTKTSLAFHTHSPANTLLALPFLLVFGEAAALSFATLCGFILAAFGAYLLTKELLGDWRGAFLAGTVFAFFPQHFEQSLEHLNLASYGAMPLFLLWMVRAIREPSSRSWIYCGLFFALNCLFAWHNGLMILPGALALFAVELFRRPDDRKLIITGATIAALVAILVCLPFAWAML
;
A
#
# COMPACT_ATOMS: atom_id res chain seq x y z
N SER A 1 17.22 -0.61 -21.41
CA SER A 1 16.72 -1.73 -22.23
C SER A 1 16.87 -3.01 -21.45
N THR A 2 15.86 -3.84 -21.45
CA THR A 2 15.80 -5.15 -20.78
C THR A 2 16.77 -6.20 -21.35
N GLU A 3 17.39 -5.93 -22.47
CA GLU A 3 18.32 -6.84 -23.15
C GLU A 3 19.58 -7.15 -22.33
N LEU A 4 20.06 -6.21 -21.53
CA LEU A 4 21.25 -6.38 -20.68
C LEU A 4 21.00 -7.31 -19.49
N LEU A 5 19.77 -7.40 -19.02
CA LEU A 5 19.40 -8.20 -17.84
C LEU A 5 19.11 -9.67 -18.17
N PHE A 6 18.74 -9.98 -19.41
CA PHE A 6 18.26 -11.31 -19.82
C PHE A 6 18.96 -11.89 -21.02
N SER A 7 20.27 -11.65 -21.14
CA SER A 7 21.12 -12.28 -22.20
C SER A 7 20.58 -12.11 -23.63
N GLY A 8 19.99 -10.93 -23.93
CA GLY A 8 19.48 -10.61 -25.27
C GLY A 8 18.04 -11.05 -25.55
N THR A 9 17.34 -11.66 -24.59
CA THR A 9 15.91 -11.98 -24.75
C THR A 9 15.06 -10.78 -24.36
N LYS A 10 14.10 -10.42 -25.22
CA LYS A 10 13.10 -9.39 -24.89
C LYS A 10 12.12 -9.96 -23.87
N THR A 11 12.20 -9.52 -22.64
CA THR A 11 11.22 -9.86 -21.59
C THR A 11 10.42 -8.64 -21.19
N SER A 12 9.13 -8.85 -20.95
CA SER A 12 8.28 -7.79 -20.42
C SER A 12 8.74 -7.41 -19.00
N LEU A 13 8.79 -6.11 -18.72
CA LEU A 13 9.05 -5.60 -17.38
C LEU A 13 7.96 -6.01 -16.38
N ALA A 14 6.78 -6.46 -16.84
CA ALA A 14 5.70 -6.94 -15.98
C ALA A 14 6.10 -8.13 -15.09
N PHE A 15 7.13 -8.91 -15.49
CA PHE A 15 7.65 -10.02 -14.68
C PHE A 15 8.71 -9.60 -13.66
N HIS A 16 9.10 -8.33 -13.63
CA HIS A 16 10.01 -7.78 -12.63
C HIS A 16 9.28 -7.19 -11.44
N THR A 17 9.86 -7.30 -10.27
CA THR A 17 9.39 -6.62 -9.06
C THR A 17 9.69 -5.13 -9.16
N HIS A 18 8.79 -4.37 -9.80
CA HIS A 18 8.88 -2.92 -9.86
C HIS A 18 8.26 -2.30 -8.62
N SER A 19 8.88 -1.21 -8.17
CA SER A 19 8.43 -0.42 -7.03
C SER A 19 8.33 1.06 -7.42
N PRO A 20 7.38 1.44 -8.31
CA PRO A 20 7.27 2.81 -8.80
C PRO A 20 7.14 3.85 -7.69
N ALA A 21 6.42 3.52 -6.61
CA ALA A 21 6.27 4.42 -5.48
C ALA A 21 7.60 4.71 -4.78
N ASN A 22 8.44 3.69 -4.56
CA ASN A 22 9.78 3.89 -3.99
C ASN A 22 10.66 4.71 -4.92
N THR A 23 10.59 4.45 -6.23
CA THR A 23 11.35 5.20 -7.24
C THR A 23 10.97 6.67 -7.23
N LEU A 24 9.67 6.99 -7.27
CA LEU A 24 9.19 8.37 -7.21
C LEU A 24 9.56 9.07 -5.91
N LEU A 25 9.47 8.37 -4.79
CA LEU A 25 9.82 8.88 -3.47
C LEU A 25 11.31 9.17 -3.35
N ALA A 26 12.16 8.27 -3.86
CA ALA A 26 13.61 8.38 -3.79
C ALA A 26 14.21 9.33 -4.83
N LEU A 27 13.49 9.63 -5.92
CA LEU A 27 14.01 10.39 -7.06
C LEU A 27 14.68 11.72 -6.69
N PRO A 28 14.11 12.59 -5.83
CA PRO A 28 14.77 13.84 -5.45
C PRO A 28 16.11 13.61 -4.76
N PHE A 29 16.21 12.57 -3.91
CA PHE A 29 17.44 12.22 -3.22
C PHE A 29 18.47 11.59 -4.14
N LEU A 30 18.02 10.79 -5.10
CA LEU A 30 18.89 10.21 -6.14
C LEU A 30 19.58 11.30 -6.95
N LEU A 31 18.84 12.33 -7.37
CA LEU A 31 19.37 13.40 -8.21
C LEU A 31 20.36 14.33 -7.47
N VAL A 32 20.22 14.49 -6.16
CA VAL A 32 21.03 15.42 -5.36
C VAL A 32 22.16 14.71 -4.61
N PHE A 33 21.90 13.54 -4.04
CA PHE A 33 22.80 12.88 -3.08
C PHE A 33 23.26 11.49 -3.54
N GLY A 34 22.78 11.01 -4.69
CA GLY A 34 23.15 9.71 -5.24
C GLY A 34 22.39 8.52 -4.68
N GLU A 35 22.76 7.31 -5.17
CA GLU A 35 21.97 6.08 -4.95
C GLU A 35 21.87 5.64 -3.49
N ALA A 36 22.98 5.69 -2.74
CA ALA A 36 23.00 5.27 -1.34
C ALA A 36 22.07 6.11 -0.46
N ALA A 37 22.04 7.42 -0.68
CA ALA A 37 21.15 8.33 0.05
C ALA A 37 19.69 8.11 -0.35
N ALA A 38 19.41 7.91 -1.64
CA ALA A 38 18.08 7.61 -2.15
C ALA A 38 17.49 6.33 -1.56
N LEU A 39 18.29 5.25 -1.52
CA LEU A 39 17.90 3.98 -0.92
C LEU A 39 17.63 4.13 0.58
N SER A 40 18.53 4.77 1.31
CA SER A 40 18.38 5.02 2.75
C SER A 40 17.13 5.84 3.05
N PHE A 41 16.85 6.86 2.24
CA PHE A 41 15.65 7.69 2.39
C PHE A 41 14.37 6.88 2.13
N ALA A 42 14.31 6.09 1.06
CA ALA A 42 13.15 5.25 0.76
C ALA A 42 12.89 4.22 1.88
N THR A 43 13.95 3.59 2.39
CA THR A 43 13.87 2.66 3.52
C THR A 43 13.32 3.35 4.77
N LEU A 44 13.86 4.51 5.14
CA LEU A 44 13.40 5.28 6.30
C LEU A 44 11.92 5.68 6.16
N CYS A 45 11.51 6.14 4.98
CA CYS A 45 10.11 6.43 4.68
C CYS A 45 9.21 5.20 4.84
N GLY A 46 9.69 4.02 4.46
CA GLY A 46 8.98 2.74 4.66
C GLY A 46 8.69 2.47 6.14
N PHE A 47 9.69 2.62 7.01
CA PHE A 47 9.54 2.47 8.46
C PHE A 47 8.58 3.51 9.06
N ILE A 48 8.72 4.78 8.66
CA ILE A 48 7.84 5.86 9.13
C ILE A 48 6.39 5.59 8.73
N LEU A 49 6.17 5.22 7.46
CA LEU A 49 4.84 4.95 6.94
C LEU A 49 4.20 3.74 7.64
N ALA A 50 4.99 2.69 7.91
CA ALA A 50 4.54 1.51 8.63
C ALA A 50 4.14 1.85 10.08
N ALA A 51 4.99 2.57 10.81
CA ALA A 51 4.73 3.00 12.18
C ALA A 51 3.48 3.87 12.27
N PHE A 52 3.41 4.90 11.44
CA PHE A 52 2.34 5.87 11.45
C PHE A 52 1.01 5.27 10.99
N GLY A 53 1.05 4.45 9.94
CA GLY A 53 -0.15 3.76 9.44
C GLY A 53 -0.76 2.82 10.48
N ALA A 54 0.07 1.99 11.13
CA ALA A 54 -0.39 1.08 12.17
C ALA A 54 -0.86 1.83 13.42
N TYR A 55 -0.18 2.92 13.80
CA TYR A 55 -0.62 3.82 14.86
C TYR A 55 -2.02 4.37 14.59
N LEU A 56 -2.25 4.94 13.40
CA LEU A 56 -3.53 5.54 13.05
C LEU A 56 -4.66 4.50 13.00
N LEU A 57 -4.40 3.33 12.40
CA LEU A 57 -5.37 2.24 12.34
C LEU A 57 -5.75 1.77 13.75
N THR A 58 -4.76 1.52 14.61
CA THR A 58 -5.02 1.04 15.97
C THR A 58 -5.74 2.09 16.81
N LYS A 59 -5.37 3.37 16.67
CA LYS A 59 -6.05 4.48 17.34
C LYS A 59 -7.53 4.59 16.91
N GLU A 60 -7.81 4.38 15.62
CA GLU A 60 -9.17 4.34 15.09
C GLU A 60 -10.00 3.20 15.67
N LEU A 61 -9.38 2.03 15.85
CA LEU A 61 -10.06 0.82 16.32
C LEU A 61 -10.29 0.80 17.84
N LEU A 62 -9.29 1.23 18.61
CA LEU A 62 -9.27 1.10 20.07
C LEU A 62 -9.54 2.41 20.81
N GLY A 63 -9.38 3.56 20.17
CA GLY A 63 -9.51 4.88 20.81
C GLY A 63 -8.37 5.25 21.76
N ASP A 64 -7.42 4.33 22.04
CA ASP A 64 -6.31 4.53 22.96
C ASP A 64 -4.99 4.84 22.21
N TRP A 65 -4.37 5.96 22.55
CA TRP A 65 -3.12 6.39 21.93
C TRP A 65 -1.92 5.56 22.37
N ARG A 66 -1.93 4.99 23.60
CA ARG A 66 -0.81 4.19 24.13
C ARG A 66 -0.72 2.84 23.44
N GLY A 67 -1.86 2.15 23.34
CA GLY A 67 -1.96 0.92 22.55
C GLY A 67 -1.65 1.14 21.07
N ALA A 68 -2.08 2.27 20.51
CA ALA A 68 -1.78 2.65 19.13
C ALA A 68 -0.27 2.90 18.91
N PHE A 69 0.39 3.58 19.86
CA PHE A 69 1.83 3.81 19.78
C PHE A 69 2.63 2.49 19.83
N LEU A 70 2.25 1.61 20.76
CA LEU A 70 2.87 0.29 20.86
C LEU A 70 2.68 -0.51 19.56
N ALA A 71 1.45 -0.55 19.02
CA ALA A 71 1.15 -1.26 17.78
C ALA A 71 1.96 -0.70 16.60
N GLY A 72 2.04 0.63 16.47
CA GLY A 72 2.85 1.28 15.43
C GLY A 72 4.33 0.92 15.54
N THR A 73 4.86 0.94 16.75
CA THR A 73 6.27 0.57 17.01
C THR A 73 6.52 -0.90 16.68
N VAL A 74 5.70 -1.82 17.19
CA VAL A 74 5.85 -3.27 16.93
C VAL A 74 5.73 -3.57 15.43
N PHE A 75 4.75 -2.97 14.75
CA PHE A 75 4.54 -3.20 13.32
C PHE A 75 5.71 -2.71 12.46
N ALA A 76 6.24 -1.51 12.77
CA ALA A 76 7.35 -0.94 12.02
C ALA A 76 8.67 -1.67 12.29
N PHE A 77 8.93 -2.04 13.54
CA PHE A 77 10.21 -2.62 13.96
C PHE A 77 10.16 -4.15 14.12
N PHE A 78 9.22 -4.80 13.45
CA PHE A 78 9.17 -6.24 13.40
C PHE A 78 10.44 -6.82 12.73
N PRO A 79 11.05 -7.89 13.24
CA PRO A 79 12.32 -8.41 12.73
C PRO A 79 12.36 -8.62 11.22
N GLN A 80 11.29 -9.14 10.64
CA GLN A 80 11.19 -9.36 9.20
C GLN A 80 11.25 -8.04 8.40
N HIS A 81 10.74 -6.92 8.95
CA HIS A 81 10.84 -5.62 8.29
C HIS A 81 12.30 -5.18 8.15
N PHE A 82 13.10 -5.37 9.21
CA PHE A 82 14.53 -5.11 9.15
C PHE A 82 15.23 -6.01 8.15
N GLU A 83 15.00 -7.30 8.18
CA GLU A 83 15.60 -8.26 7.26
C GLU A 83 15.29 -7.89 5.80
N GLN A 84 14.02 -7.66 5.48
CA GLN A 84 13.62 -7.29 4.13
C GLN A 84 14.15 -5.91 3.71
N SER A 85 14.31 -4.97 4.63
CA SER A 85 14.83 -3.64 4.33
C SER A 85 16.29 -3.62 3.89
N LEU A 86 17.05 -4.65 4.21
CA LEU A 86 18.47 -4.78 3.83
C LEU A 86 18.64 -5.34 2.40
N GLU A 87 17.73 -6.20 1.95
CA GLU A 87 17.89 -6.93 0.71
C GLU A 87 16.77 -6.64 -0.32
N HIS A 88 15.56 -6.40 0.15
CA HIS A 88 14.35 -6.35 -0.67
C HIS A 88 13.46 -5.17 -0.32
N LEU A 89 13.84 -3.97 -0.74
CA LEU A 89 13.08 -2.74 -0.45
C LEU A 89 11.59 -2.84 -0.83
N ASN A 90 11.27 -3.53 -1.94
CA ASN A 90 9.90 -3.77 -2.36
C ASN A 90 9.11 -4.62 -1.36
N LEU A 91 9.73 -5.59 -0.70
CA LEU A 91 9.11 -6.42 0.34
C LEU A 91 8.99 -5.67 1.67
N ALA A 92 9.92 -4.73 1.94
CA ALA A 92 9.86 -3.87 3.12
C ALA A 92 8.81 -2.75 3.00
N SER A 93 8.34 -2.45 1.78
CA SER A 93 7.44 -1.30 1.52
C SER A 93 5.97 -1.63 1.70
N TYR A 94 5.58 -2.21 2.84
CA TYR A 94 4.18 -2.54 3.17
C TYR A 94 3.51 -1.54 4.13
N GLY A 95 4.17 -0.43 4.40
CA GLY A 95 3.67 0.59 5.34
C GLY A 95 2.33 1.24 4.94
N ALA A 96 1.96 1.17 3.67
CA ALA A 96 0.67 1.66 3.20
C ALA A 96 -0.51 0.71 3.51
N MET A 97 -0.26 -0.58 3.87
CA MET A 97 -1.33 -1.54 4.19
C MET A 97 -2.21 -1.08 5.36
N PRO A 98 -1.67 -0.65 6.51
CA PRO A 98 -2.51 -0.18 7.61
C PRO A 98 -3.34 1.05 7.24
N LEU A 99 -2.83 1.93 6.37
CA LEU A 99 -3.56 3.11 5.89
C LEU A 99 -4.73 2.71 4.97
N PHE A 100 -4.54 1.73 4.11
CA PHE A 100 -5.64 1.16 3.33
C PHE A 100 -6.72 0.59 4.25
N LEU A 101 -6.35 -0.23 5.24
CA LEU A 101 -7.29 -0.81 6.20
C LEU A 101 -8.01 0.26 7.03
N LEU A 102 -7.32 1.31 7.44
CA LEU A 102 -7.91 2.45 8.14
C LEU A 102 -9.03 3.08 7.31
N TRP A 103 -8.75 3.40 6.05
CA TRP A 103 -9.75 4.04 5.20
C TRP A 103 -10.86 3.08 4.79
N MET A 104 -10.59 1.79 4.67
CA MET A 104 -11.61 0.78 4.46
C MET A 104 -12.56 0.68 5.67
N VAL A 105 -12.02 0.64 6.89
CA VAL A 105 -12.84 0.63 8.12
C VAL A 105 -13.70 1.89 8.22
N ARG A 106 -13.13 3.07 7.95
CA ARG A 106 -13.88 4.33 7.94
C ARG A 106 -14.96 4.35 6.87
N ALA A 107 -14.62 3.90 5.66
CA ALA A 107 -15.56 3.85 4.55
C ALA A 107 -16.75 2.92 4.80
N ILE A 108 -16.52 1.84 5.56
CA ILE A 108 -17.58 0.91 5.96
C ILE A 108 -18.40 1.46 7.14
N ARG A 109 -17.76 2.07 8.14
CA ARG A 109 -18.45 2.61 9.32
C ARG A 109 -19.31 3.83 9.00
N GLU A 110 -18.73 4.76 8.25
CA GLU A 110 -19.32 6.02 7.85
C GLU A 110 -19.17 6.20 6.33
N PRO A 111 -20.05 5.59 5.53
CA PRO A 111 -19.92 5.59 4.08
C PRO A 111 -19.93 7.01 3.50
N SER A 112 -18.81 7.43 2.94
CA SER A 112 -18.67 8.68 2.23
C SER A 112 -17.79 8.50 1.00
N SER A 113 -18.08 9.24 -0.07
CA SER A 113 -17.25 9.20 -1.30
C SER A 113 -15.79 9.49 -1.00
N ARG A 114 -15.53 10.40 -0.06
CA ARG A 114 -14.18 10.75 0.38
C ARG A 114 -13.43 9.55 0.97
N SER A 115 -14.07 8.82 1.88
CA SER A 115 -13.46 7.64 2.54
C SER A 115 -13.15 6.55 1.52
N TRP A 116 -14.05 6.32 0.55
CA TRP A 116 -13.84 5.34 -0.52
C TRP A 116 -12.74 5.75 -1.51
N ILE A 117 -12.63 7.05 -1.82
CA ILE A 117 -11.52 7.58 -2.65
C ILE A 117 -10.19 7.32 -1.96
N TYR A 118 -10.04 7.66 -0.67
CA TYR A 118 -8.81 7.39 0.07
C TYR A 118 -8.52 5.89 0.20
N CYS A 119 -9.55 5.07 0.39
CA CYS A 119 -9.40 3.60 0.36
C CYS A 119 -8.77 3.14 -0.96
N GLY A 120 -9.30 3.59 -2.10
CA GLY A 120 -8.75 3.29 -3.43
C GLY A 120 -7.33 3.81 -3.64
N LEU A 121 -7.04 5.05 -3.19
CA LEU A 121 -5.71 5.64 -3.28
C LEU A 121 -4.66 4.85 -2.48
N PHE A 122 -4.98 4.45 -1.25
CA PHE A 122 -4.04 3.67 -0.43
C PHE A 122 -3.92 2.23 -0.90
N PHE A 123 -4.96 1.65 -1.50
CA PHE A 123 -4.83 0.36 -2.20
C PHE A 123 -3.89 0.48 -3.40
N ALA A 124 -4.07 1.49 -4.24
CA ALA A 124 -3.18 1.77 -5.36
C ALA A 124 -1.73 1.99 -4.89
N LEU A 125 -1.52 2.74 -3.81
CA LEU A 125 -0.21 2.97 -3.24
C LEU A 125 0.46 1.65 -2.79
N ASN A 126 -0.28 0.72 -2.19
CA ASN A 126 0.22 -0.62 -1.89
C ASN A 126 0.69 -1.36 -3.15
N CYS A 127 -0.11 -1.32 -4.23
CA CYS A 127 0.26 -1.92 -5.51
C CYS A 127 1.49 -1.25 -6.13
N LEU A 128 1.63 0.07 -6.01
CA LEU A 128 2.77 0.83 -6.55
C LEU A 128 4.05 0.66 -5.71
N PHE A 129 3.95 0.36 -4.43
CA PHE A 129 5.10 -0.08 -3.65
C PHE A 129 5.55 -1.47 -4.05
N ALA A 130 4.61 -2.39 -4.20
CA ALA A 130 4.86 -3.72 -4.77
C ALA A 130 3.53 -4.39 -5.14
N TRP A 131 3.40 -4.94 -6.32
CA TRP A 131 2.18 -5.61 -6.79
C TRP A 131 1.68 -6.71 -5.85
N HIS A 132 2.60 -7.48 -5.27
CA HIS A 132 2.25 -8.54 -4.33
C HIS A 132 1.62 -8.01 -3.03
N ASN A 133 1.91 -6.79 -2.59
CA ASN A 133 1.26 -6.19 -1.42
C ASN A 133 -0.25 -6.03 -1.66
N GLY A 134 -0.63 -5.57 -2.86
CA GLY A 134 -2.04 -5.50 -3.25
C GLY A 134 -2.70 -6.87 -3.28
N LEU A 135 -2.02 -7.87 -3.86
CA LEU A 135 -2.53 -9.24 -3.91
C LEU A 135 -2.67 -9.87 -2.51
N MET A 136 -1.73 -9.65 -1.62
CA MET A 136 -1.77 -10.20 -0.26
C MET A 136 -2.86 -9.61 0.61
N ILE A 137 -3.14 -8.30 0.47
CA ILE A 137 -4.17 -7.63 1.27
C ILE A 137 -5.59 -7.88 0.73
N LEU A 138 -5.72 -8.20 -0.55
CA LEU A 138 -7.01 -8.33 -1.23
C LEU A 138 -7.93 -9.39 -0.62
N PRO A 139 -7.48 -10.63 -0.30
CA PRO A 139 -8.34 -11.64 0.32
C PRO A 139 -8.94 -11.18 1.65
N GLY A 140 -8.13 -10.56 2.51
CA GLY A 140 -8.59 -10.01 3.79
C GLY A 140 -9.59 -8.86 3.61
N ALA A 141 -9.34 -7.98 2.65
CA ALA A 141 -10.22 -6.89 2.30
C ALA A 141 -11.57 -7.40 1.76
N LEU A 142 -11.55 -8.39 0.86
CA LEU A 142 -12.76 -9.01 0.33
C LEU A 142 -13.56 -9.75 1.40
N ALA A 143 -12.89 -10.45 2.32
CA ALA A 143 -13.53 -11.10 3.44
C ALA A 143 -14.25 -10.09 4.35
N LEU A 144 -13.56 -8.99 4.72
CA LEU A 144 -14.16 -7.92 5.51
C LEU A 144 -15.34 -7.29 4.79
N PHE A 145 -15.20 -7.00 3.50
CA PHE A 145 -16.27 -6.47 2.67
C PHE A 145 -17.48 -7.40 2.62
N ALA A 146 -17.26 -8.69 2.39
CA ALA A 146 -18.33 -9.69 2.37
C ALA A 146 -19.07 -9.75 3.72
N VAL A 147 -18.33 -9.81 4.84
CA VAL A 147 -18.94 -9.81 6.18
C VAL A 147 -19.82 -8.59 6.39
N GLU A 148 -19.37 -7.40 6.00
CA GLU A 148 -20.16 -6.18 6.20
C GLU A 148 -21.39 -6.11 5.27
N LEU A 149 -21.33 -6.66 4.07
CA LEU A 149 -22.51 -6.82 3.21
C LEU A 149 -23.59 -7.73 3.82
N PHE A 150 -23.17 -8.78 4.55
CA PHE A 150 -24.11 -9.65 5.27
C PHE A 150 -24.68 -8.98 6.53
N ARG A 151 -23.86 -8.22 7.26
CA ARG A 151 -24.25 -7.55 8.52
C ARG A 151 -25.15 -6.34 8.30
N ARG A 152 -25.04 -5.66 7.14
CA ARG A 152 -25.75 -4.41 6.83
C ARG A 152 -26.54 -4.51 5.53
N PRO A 153 -27.64 -5.28 5.51
CA PRO A 153 -28.43 -5.50 4.31
C PRO A 153 -28.99 -4.19 3.71
N ASP A 154 -29.35 -3.23 4.58
CA ASP A 154 -29.94 -1.95 4.17
C ASP A 154 -28.91 -1.02 3.48
N ASP A 155 -27.64 -1.11 3.87
CA ASP A 155 -26.55 -0.27 3.34
C ASP A 155 -25.84 -0.90 2.13
N ARG A 156 -26.24 -2.08 1.66
CA ARG A 156 -25.55 -2.84 0.60
C ARG A 156 -25.26 -2.01 -0.64
N LYS A 157 -26.26 -1.29 -1.15
CA LYS A 157 -26.07 -0.45 -2.35
C LYS A 157 -24.99 0.60 -2.14
N LEU A 158 -25.00 1.26 -0.98
CA LEU A 158 -24.04 2.29 -0.65
C LEU A 158 -22.61 1.73 -0.52
N ILE A 159 -22.46 0.58 0.13
CA ILE A 159 -21.19 -0.12 0.30
C ILE A 159 -20.65 -0.59 -1.06
N ILE A 160 -21.48 -1.19 -1.91
CA ILE A 160 -21.08 -1.65 -3.26
C ILE A 160 -20.68 -0.46 -4.14
N THR A 161 -21.47 0.60 -4.15
CA THR A 161 -21.14 1.81 -4.92
C THR A 161 -19.83 2.42 -4.46
N GLY A 162 -19.61 2.48 -3.15
CA GLY A 162 -18.37 2.98 -2.57
C GLY A 162 -17.15 2.11 -2.94
N ALA A 163 -17.28 0.79 -2.83
CA ALA A 163 -16.23 -0.15 -3.24
C ALA A 163 -15.90 -0.03 -4.75
N THR A 164 -16.93 0.22 -5.59
CA THR A 164 -16.73 0.49 -7.02
C THR A 164 -15.90 1.78 -7.20
N ILE A 165 -16.21 2.84 -6.46
CA ILE A 165 -15.41 4.09 -6.49
C ILE A 165 -13.96 3.80 -6.12
N ALA A 166 -13.72 3.06 -5.02
CA ALA A 166 -12.37 2.70 -4.59
C ALA A 166 -11.61 1.88 -5.65
N ALA A 167 -12.28 0.91 -6.28
CA ALA A 167 -11.71 0.11 -7.35
C ALA A 167 -11.36 0.95 -8.59
N LEU A 168 -12.24 1.84 -9.02
CA LEU A 168 -12.00 2.75 -10.15
C LEU A 168 -10.82 3.69 -9.87
N VAL A 169 -10.74 4.27 -8.67
CA VAL A 169 -9.61 5.11 -8.25
C VAL A 169 -8.32 4.32 -8.29
N ALA A 170 -8.30 3.09 -7.75
CA ALA A 170 -7.12 2.24 -7.75
C ALA A 170 -6.67 1.90 -9.18
N ILE A 171 -7.59 1.54 -10.05
CA ILE A 171 -7.30 1.25 -11.47
C ILE A 171 -6.73 2.49 -12.16
N LEU A 172 -7.38 3.65 -12.03
CA LEU A 172 -6.93 4.90 -12.65
C LEU A 172 -5.51 5.29 -12.24
N VAL A 173 -5.16 5.09 -10.97
CA VAL A 173 -3.82 5.41 -10.45
C VAL A 173 -2.79 4.37 -10.91
N CYS A 174 -3.12 3.09 -10.95
CA CYS A 174 -2.19 2.04 -11.33
C CYS A 174 -2.02 1.89 -12.85
N LEU A 175 -3.04 2.25 -13.64
CA LEU A 175 -3.08 2.02 -15.09
C LEU A 175 -1.87 2.61 -15.85
N PRO A 176 -1.43 3.87 -15.62
CA PRO A 176 -0.27 4.43 -16.32
C PRO A 176 1.01 3.62 -16.07
N PHE A 177 1.20 3.12 -14.85
CA PHE A 177 2.37 2.32 -14.48
C PHE A 177 2.29 0.91 -15.07
N ALA A 178 1.11 0.29 -15.05
CA ALA A 178 0.89 -1.01 -15.67
C ALA A 178 1.11 -0.95 -17.19
N TRP A 179 0.62 0.11 -17.83
CA TRP A 179 0.83 0.33 -19.26
C TRP A 179 2.32 0.52 -19.62
N ALA A 180 3.06 1.24 -18.79
CA ALA A 180 4.50 1.46 -19.03
C ALA A 180 5.35 0.19 -18.84
N MET A 181 4.81 -0.87 -18.23
CA MET A 181 5.48 -2.15 -17.99
C MET A 181 5.25 -3.18 -19.12
N LEU A 182 4.21 -3.00 -19.94
CA LEU A 182 3.88 -3.86 -21.08
C LEU A 182 4.73 -3.51 -22.30
#